data_a0b31314ce5c6aa8f965bbf9c3538a17
#
_entry.id   a0b31314ce5c6aa8f965bbf9c3538a17
#
_cell.length_a   1.000
_cell.length_b   1.000
_cell.length_c   1.000
_cell.angle_alpha   90.00
_cell.angle_beta   90.00
_cell.angle_gamma   90.00
#
_symmetry.space_group_name_H-M   'P 1'
#
loop_
_entity.id
_entity.type
_entity.pdbx_description
1 polymer ?
#
loop_
_entity_poly.entity_id
_entity_poly.type
_entity_poly.pdbx_seq_one_letter_code
_entity_poly.pdbx_strand_id
1 'polypeptide(L)'
;RPKQKPKPLKLKGLVSSKGLVELPGTSAPNAPLLHRRYTVHFLDAARLLWRQHHPCALYTQKTFKDVLEDHKGEKISLSYDWDAVLGTSHPLLFLGLEREAGASFYDFLLWFLDRNQGVLAYDAEKGSYKLLGAKSAEGKPLELEAEEVASLEVLLPEVLRHGATILNAVAEKPKSKSLTHKQAVTGLRQDVLLCTPLSDVVQAREDQEQNRLKARGMELELEWRRMPAEAFSPGALVKLPPGKGWNPASVAAKDTFRVRSLSLRGQALDSNPDAEREAPHSGFQCQMSTRLELQDEAWIDRPAYTAPSYPRHVEGVLVSEAGDEKHETWQVYSEEKTSLECYHVKLPIWDDQVVSAPFNPNLLPGHFYFPAYKNERVLVALDFQQARIKRFLDWRAGARLPQESQGVQLLMGKTPTSGATLQQSYEDDKPVLLLQRTNEKDTGVIRLREGSLRIQVKEEKD
;
A
#
# COMPACT_ATOMS: atom_id res chain seq x y z
N ARG A 1 22.87 16.45 43.24
CA ARG A 1 22.19 17.45 42.40
C ARG A 1 22.78 17.30 40.99
N PRO A 2 21.97 17.20 39.91
CA PRO A 2 22.53 17.17 38.55
C PRO A 2 23.31 18.46 38.32
N LYS A 3 24.51 18.32 37.71
CA LYS A 3 25.39 19.45 37.40
C LYS A 3 24.79 20.42 36.37
N GLN A 4 23.75 19.95 35.64
CA GLN A 4 23.00 20.71 34.64
C GLN A 4 21.50 20.51 34.88
N LYS A 5 20.69 21.53 34.58
CA LYS A 5 19.22 21.37 34.55
C LYS A 5 18.86 20.43 33.39
N PRO A 6 18.09 19.36 33.66
CA PRO A 6 17.68 18.45 32.59
C PRO A 6 16.85 19.22 31.55
N LYS A 7 17.09 18.93 30.28
CA LYS A 7 16.29 19.46 29.19
C LYS A 7 14.91 18.83 29.23
N PRO A 8 13.82 19.58 29.09
CA PRO A 8 12.48 19.02 29.12
C PRO A 8 12.23 18.13 27.89
N LEU A 9 11.69 16.96 28.14
CA LEU A 9 11.16 16.12 27.04
C LEU A 9 9.82 16.73 26.60
N LYS A 10 9.70 17.04 25.32
CA LYS A 10 8.47 17.57 24.72
C LYS A 10 7.89 16.57 23.75
N LEU A 11 6.60 16.32 23.88
CA LEU A 11 5.85 15.43 23.00
C LEU A 11 4.65 16.20 22.44
N LYS A 12 4.45 16.10 21.15
CA LYS A 12 3.25 16.58 20.45
C LYS A 12 2.40 15.42 19.97
N GLY A 13 1.10 15.59 20.03
CA GLY A 13 0.14 14.61 19.56
C GLY A 13 -1.26 15.19 19.52
N LEU A 14 -2.20 14.40 18.99
CA LEU A 14 -3.62 14.72 18.98
C LEU A 14 -4.34 13.86 20.02
N VAL A 15 -5.30 14.46 20.70
CA VAL A 15 -6.12 13.76 21.70
C VAL A 15 -7.03 12.76 21.00
N SER A 16 -6.89 11.48 21.35
CA SER A 16 -7.73 10.38 20.81
C SER A 16 -8.95 10.12 21.68
N SER A 17 -8.82 10.25 23.00
CA SER A 17 -9.94 10.09 23.93
C SER A 17 -9.74 10.91 25.20
N LYS A 18 -10.84 11.23 25.86
CA LYS A 18 -10.88 11.91 27.15
C LYS A 18 -11.84 11.17 28.07
N GLY A 19 -11.46 11.06 29.33
CA GLY A 19 -12.31 10.56 30.39
C GLY A 19 -12.41 11.59 31.50
N LEU A 20 -13.55 11.66 32.18
CA LEU A 20 -13.78 12.43 33.38
C LEU A 20 -14.43 11.52 34.42
N VAL A 21 -13.84 11.47 35.59
CA VAL A 21 -14.43 10.85 36.77
C VAL A 21 -14.67 11.96 37.81
N GLU A 22 -15.89 12.07 38.27
CA GLU A 22 -16.26 12.97 39.38
C GLU A 22 -16.39 12.14 40.65
N LEU A 23 -15.63 12.52 41.65
CA LEU A 23 -15.62 11.88 42.97
C LEU A 23 -16.21 12.89 43.99
N PRO A 24 -17.40 12.60 44.52
CA PRO A 24 -17.94 13.41 45.60
C PRO A 24 -17.09 13.23 46.84
N GLY A 25 -16.62 14.31 47.41
CA GLY A 25 -15.85 14.35 48.65
C GLY A 25 -16.57 15.14 49.74
N THR A 26 -16.28 14.86 50.97
CA THR A 26 -16.78 15.66 52.14
C THR A 26 -15.60 16.08 52.94
N SER A 27 -15.17 17.34 52.80
CA SER A 27 -14.11 17.89 53.66
C SER A 27 -14.67 18.54 54.93
N ALA A 28 -15.96 18.84 54.94
CA ALA A 28 -16.68 19.37 56.12
C ALA A 28 -18.19 19.14 55.93
N PRO A 29 -18.99 19.04 57.00
CA PRO A 29 -20.41 18.74 56.96
C PRO A 29 -21.27 19.68 56.07
N ASN A 30 -20.79 20.87 55.75
CA ASN A 30 -21.53 21.86 54.97
C ASN A 30 -20.81 22.38 53.72
N ALA A 31 -19.73 21.72 53.29
CA ALA A 31 -18.98 22.11 52.09
C ALA A 31 -18.73 20.89 51.19
N PRO A 32 -19.67 20.59 50.28
CA PRO A 32 -19.46 19.50 49.34
C PRO A 32 -18.26 19.83 48.42
N LEU A 33 -17.29 18.94 48.41
CA LEU A 33 -16.16 18.98 47.48
C LEU A 33 -16.44 18.06 46.30
N LEU A 34 -16.02 18.49 45.12
CA LEU A 34 -16.04 17.70 43.92
C LEU A 34 -14.63 17.56 43.39
N HIS A 35 -14.09 16.36 43.45
CA HIS A 35 -12.81 16.04 42.84
C HIS A 35 -13.04 15.55 41.42
N ARG A 36 -12.28 16.06 40.46
CA ARG A 36 -12.33 15.68 39.06
C ARG A 36 -11.03 15.05 38.63
N ARG A 37 -11.11 13.78 38.17
CA ARG A 37 -9.98 13.10 37.57
C ARG A 37 -10.16 13.09 36.05
N TYR A 38 -9.23 13.72 35.33
CA TYR A 38 -9.19 13.74 33.88
C TYR A 38 -8.23 12.67 33.39
N THR A 39 -8.69 11.85 32.44
CA THR A 39 -7.83 10.94 31.68
C THR A 39 -7.78 11.43 30.24
N VAL A 40 -6.57 11.57 29.70
CA VAL A 40 -6.37 12.03 28.33
C VAL A 40 -5.45 11.04 27.63
N HIS A 41 -5.93 10.47 26.52
CA HIS A 41 -5.11 9.68 25.63
C HIS A 41 -4.79 10.53 24.40
N PHE A 42 -3.55 10.49 23.96
CA PHE A 42 -3.12 11.16 22.73
C PHE A 42 -2.19 10.27 21.94
N LEU A 43 -2.22 10.44 20.62
CA LEU A 43 -1.40 9.71 19.66
C LEU A 43 -0.75 10.70 18.71
N ASP A 44 0.25 10.24 17.96
CA ASP A 44 0.74 10.98 16.82
C ASP A 44 -0.37 11.21 15.78
N ALA A 45 -0.27 12.31 15.04
CA ALA A 45 -1.34 12.75 14.13
C ALA A 45 -1.60 11.75 12.99
N ALA A 46 -0.56 11.14 12.43
CA ALA A 46 -0.71 10.19 11.35
C ALA A 46 -1.48 8.95 11.80
N ARG A 47 -1.08 8.36 12.92
CA ARG A 47 -1.76 7.19 13.47
C ARG A 47 -3.22 7.46 13.82
N LEU A 48 -3.53 8.66 14.31
CA LEU A 48 -4.91 9.00 14.66
C LEU A 48 -5.78 9.32 13.44
N LEU A 49 -5.29 10.16 12.52
CA LEU A 49 -6.09 10.68 11.41
C LEU A 49 -6.13 9.71 10.22
N TRP A 50 -4.99 9.17 9.82
CA TRP A 50 -4.93 8.27 8.67
C TRP A 50 -5.58 6.90 8.91
N ARG A 51 -5.74 6.46 10.18
CA ARG A 51 -6.56 5.28 10.49
C ARG A 51 -8.05 5.47 10.25
N GLN A 52 -8.50 6.71 10.17
CA GLN A 52 -9.89 7.07 9.87
C GLN A 52 -10.10 7.48 8.41
N HIS A 53 -9.04 7.46 7.62
CA HIS A 53 -9.05 7.89 6.22
C HIS A 53 -8.99 6.68 5.29
N HIS A 54 -10.01 6.53 4.44
CA HIS A 54 -10.16 5.38 3.54
C HIS A 54 -10.50 5.88 2.12
N PRO A 55 -9.53 6.48 1.41
CA PRO A 55 -9.78 7.00 0.07
C PRO A 55 -9.86 5.89 -0.97
N CYS A 56 -10.84 6.00 -1.86
CA CYS A 56 -10.90 5.24 -3.10
C CYS A 56 -10.61 6.20 -4.26
N ALA A 57 -9.33 6.38 -4.59
CA ALA A 57 -8.84 7.39 -5.52
C ALA A 57 -7.95 6.79 -6.59
N LEU A 58 -8.07 7.32 -7.80
CA LEU A 58 -7.29 6.95 -8.97
C LEU A 58 -6.42 8.12 -9.41
N TYR A 59 -5.19 7.83 -9.75
CA TYR A 59 -4.23 8.79 -10.28
C TYR A 59 -3.59 8.24 -11.55
N THR A 60 -3.53 9.06 -12.57
CA THR A 60 -2.84 8.75 -13.82
C THR A 60 -1.68 9.71 -14.03
N GLN A 61 -0.50 9.21 -14.44
CA GLN A 61 0.71 9.97 -14.67
C GLN A 61 1.14 10.83 -13.46
N LYS A 62 0.96 10.27 -12.25
CA LYS A 62 1.32 10.93 -10.98
C LYS A 62 2.41 10.16 -10.24
N THR A 63 3.09 10.87 -9.34
CA THR A 63 4.07 10.31 -8.42
C THR A 63 3.38 9.84 -7.13
N PHE A 64 4.01 8.94 -6.40
CA PHE A 64 3.49 8.58 -5.08
C PHE A 64 3.55 9.75 -4.08
N LYS A 65 4.48 10.68 -4.28
CA LYS A 65 4.53 11.93 -3.52
C LYS A 65 3.26 12.78 -3.72
N ASP A 66 2.75 12.88 -4.95
CA ASP A 66 1.50 13.59 -5.23
C ASP A 66 0.34 12.96 -4.46
N VAL A 67 0.24 11.63 -4.45
CA VAL A 67 -0.77 10.89 -3.68
C VAL A 67 -0.68 11.19 -2.18
N LEU A 68 0.54 11.22 -1.63
CA LEU A 68 0.75 11.56 -0.22
C LEU A 68 0.34 12.99 0.10
N GLU A 69 0.69 13.95 -0.76
CA GLU A 69 0.33 15.35 -0.58
C GLU A 69 -1.20 15.55 -0.56
N ASP A 70 -1.92 14.86 -1.45
CA ASP A 70 -3.38 14.94 -1.53
C ASP A 70 -4.07 14.34 -0.28
N HIS A 71 -3.47 13.32 0.33
CA HIS A 71 -4.10 12.58 1.43
C HIS A 71 -3.50 12.83 2.81
N LYS A 72 -2.40 13.57 2.92
CA LYS A 72 -1.76 13.80 4.24
C LYS A 72 -2.65 14.53 5.23
N GLY A 73 -3.51 15.44 4.75
CA GLY A 73 -4.35 16.30 5.59
C GLY A 73 -3.56 17.48 6.19
N GLU A 74 -4.26 18.54 6.55
CA GLU A 74 -3.67 19.82 7.01
C GLU A 74 -2.90 19.73 8.34
N LYS A 75 -3.26 18.77 9.21
CA LYS A 75 -2.66 18.61 10.54
C LYS A 75 -1.36 17.82 10.55
N ILE A 76 -0.94 17.28 9.38
CA ILE A 76 0.24 16.44 9.26
C ILE A 76 1.31 17.18 8.47
N SER A 77 2.42 17.49 9.14
CA SER A 77 3.62 18.01 8.50
C SER A 77 4.48 16.82 8.04
N LEU A 78 4.59 16.65 6.71
CA LEU A 78 5.30 15.55 6.09
C LEU A 78 6.40 16.10 5.17
N SER A 79 7.60 15.56 5.29
CA SER A 79 8.74 15.86 4.42
C SER A 79 9.29 14.57 3.79
N TYR A 80 10.00 14.70 2.69
CA TYR A 80 10.43 13.58 1.86
C TYR A 80 11.94 13.61 1.63
N ASP A 81 12.56 12.46 1.74
CA ASP A 81 13.98 12.24 1.43
C ASP A 81 14.14 10.83 0.87
N TRP A 82 13.42 10.55 -0.23
CA TRP A 82 13.38 9.24 -0.88
C TRP A 82 12.89 9.38 -2.32
N ASP A 83 13.51 10.27 -3.08
CA ASP A 83 13.06 10.63 -4.43
C ASP A 83 13.08 9.44 -5.41
N ALA A 84 13.99 8.50 -5.23
CA ALA A 84 14.09 7.31 -6.08
C ALA A 84 12.77 6.50 -6.17
N VAL A 85 11.96 6.49 -5.12
CA VAL A 85 10.69 5.77 -5.07
C VAL A 85 9.50 6.73 -5.12
N LEU A 86 9.55 7.81 -4.34
CA LEU A 86 8.42 8.73 -4.21
C LEU A 86 8.27 9.68 -5.40
N GLY A 87 9.37 9.99 -6.10
CA GLY A 87 9.40 10.91 -7.24
C GLY A 87 9.18 10.26 -8.60
N THR A 88 9.10 8.93 -8.67
CA THR A 88 8.85 8.23 -9.93
C THR A 88 7.38 8.38 -10.34
N SER A 89 7.16 8.84 -11.59
CA SER A 89 5.82 8.91 -12.17
C SER A 89 5.34 7.52 -12.58
N HIS A 90 4.09 7.22 -12.27
CA HIS A 90 3.44 5.96 -12.60
C HIS A 90 2.26 6.21 -13.55
N PRO A 91 2.08 5.36 -14.57
CA PRO A 91 0.90 5.43 -15.45
C PRO A 91 -0.41 5.31 -14.67
N LEU A 92 -0.41 4.54 -13.60
CA LEU A 92 -1.55 4.28 -12.73
C LEU A 92 -1.10 4.13 -11.28
N LEU A 93 -1.79 4.84 -10.37
CA LEU A 93 -1.79 4.58 -8.93
C LEU A 93 -3.24 4.54 -8.45
N PHE A 94 -3.63 3.44 -7.85
CA PHE A 94 -4.99 3.24 -7.35
C PHE A 94 -4.99 2.85 -5.87
N LEU A 95 -5.63 3.64 -5.02
CA LEU A 95 -5.65 3.39 -3.58
C LEU A 95 -6.67 2.31 -3.20
N GLY A 96 -7.88 2.37 -3.69
CA GLY A 96 -8.93 1.37 -3.47
C GLY A 96 -9.23 1.06 -2.00
N LEU A 97 -9.09 2.06 -1.12
CA LEU A 97 -9.24 1.88 0.31
C LEU A 97 -10.71 2.12 0.72
N GLU A 98 -11.33 1.09 1.21
CA GLU A 98 -12.70 1.14 1.73
C GLU A 98 -12.69 0.70 3.19
N ARG A 99 -13.54 1.30 4.00
CA ARG A 99 -13.64 0.97 5.42
C ARG A 99 -13.96 -0.51 5.65
N GLU A 100 -14.85 -1.07 4.85
CA GLU A 100 -15.25 -2.49 4.95
C GLU A 100 -14.15 -3.45 4.53
N ALA A 101 -13.23 -3.00 3.68
CA ALA A 101 -12.06 -3.78 3.26
C ALA A 101 -10.94 -3.83 4.30
N GLY A 102 -11.07 -3.08 5.38
CA GLY A 102 -10.22 -3.16 6.57
C GLY A 102 -8.93 -2.35 6.55
N ALA A 103 -8.40 -1.97 5.39
CA ALA A 103 -7.17 -1.17 5.31
C ALA A 103 -7.46 0.32 5.28
N SER A 104 -6.93 1.08 6.24
CA SER A 104 -6.92 2.53 6.25
C SER A 104 -5.74 3.09 5.45
N PHE A 105 -5.70 4.41 5.25
CA PHE A 105 -4.56 5.07 4.62
C PHE A 105 -3.26 4.90 5.42
N TYR A 106 -3.36 4.81 6.76
CA TYR A 106 -2.22 4.48 7.62
C TYR A 106 -1.68 3.06 7.32
N ASP A 107 -2.58 2.08 7.24
CA ASP A 107 -2.22 0.70 6.94
C ASP A 107 -1.64 0.56 5.53
N PHE A 108 -2.22 1.26 4.55
CA PHE A 108 -1.72 1.33 3.19
C PHE A 108 -0.30 1.90 3.13
N LEU A 109 -0.04 3.02 3.84
CA LEU A 109 1.30 3.58 3.88
C LEU A 109 2.30 2.62 4.52
N LEU A 110 1.96 1.96 5.63
CA LEU A 110 2.83 0.96 6.26
C LEU A 110 3.09 -0.22 5.33
N TRP A 111 2.06 -0.70 4.62
CA TRP A 111 2.21 -1.73 3.59
C TRP A 111 3.15 -1.30 2.45
N PHE A 112 2.99 -0.06 1.96
CA PHE A 112 3.85 0.49 0.92
C PHE A 112 5.31 0.60 1.39
N LEU A 113 5.51 1.11 2.61
CA LEU A 113 6.83 1.21 3.23
C LEU A 113 7.48 -0.16 3.47
N ASP A 114 6.69 -1.15 3.88
CA ASP A 114 7.21 -2.51 4.06
C ASP A 114 7.67 -3.12 2.73
N ARG A 115 6.85 -2.96 1.71
CA ARG A 115 7.14 -3.46 0.36
C ARG A 115 8.40 -2.84 -0.25
N ASN A 116 8.68 -1.57 0.06
CA ASN A 116 9.81 -0.82 -0.49
C ASN A 116 10.94 -0.57 0.52
N GLN A 117 10.85 -1.14 1.73
CA GLN A 117 11.81 -0.96 2.84
C GLN A 117 12.02 0.51 3.27
N GLY A 118 11.01 1.35 3.09
CA GLY A 118 11.02 2.74 3.51
C GLY A 118 10.79 2.92 5.01
N VAL A 119 11.08 4.10 5.50
CA VAL A 119 10.95 4.51 6.92
C VAL A 119 10.05 5.72 7.04
N LEU A 120 9.10 5.67 7.97
CA LEU A 120 8.35 6.83 8.44
C LEU A 120 8.95 7.27 9.78
N ALA A 121 9.83 8.26 9.75
CA ALA A 121 10.41 8.83 10.95
C ALA A 121 9.50 9.92 11.53
N TYR A 122 9.31 9.91 12.86
CA TYR A 122 8.51 10.87 13.57
C TYR A 122 9.35 11.67 14.55
N ASP A 123 9.34 12.99 14.41
CA ASP A 123 9.92 13.93 15.38
C ASP A 123 8.84 14.30 16.40
N ALA A 124 8.90 13.69 17.56
CA ALA A 124 7.89 13.86 18.62
C ALA A 124 7.87 15.28 19.21
N GLU A 125 8.98 16.01 19.18
CA GLU A 125 9.06 17.40 19.68
C GLU A 125 8.40 18.38 18.70
N LYS A 126 8.67 18.21 17.39
CA LYS A 126 8.08 19.06 16.36
C LYS A 126 6.68 18.61 15.97
N GLY A 127 6.35 17.32 16.12
CA GLY A 127 5.12 16.72 15.64
C GLY A 127 5.11 16.59 14.12
N SER A 128 6.27 16.33 13.50
CA SER A 128 6.46 16.24 12.06
C SER A 128 6.99 14.86 11.65
N TYR A 129 6.75 14.51 10.40
CA TYR A 129 7.15 13.23 9.83
C TYR A 129 8.13 13.44 8.69
N LYS A 130 9.01 12.45 8.50
CA LYS A 130 9.90 12.37 7.36
C LYS A 130 9.86 10.96 6.76
N LEU A 131 9.64 10.87 5.45
CA LEU A 131 9.74 9.63 4.69
C LEU A 131 11.17 9.50 4.15
N LEU A 132 11.79 8.36 4.47
CA LEU A 132 13.19 8.06 4.15
C LEU A 132 13.29 6.70 3.46
N GLY A 133 14.29 6.53 2.59
CA GLY A 133 14.64 5.23 2.01
C GLY A 133 15.40 4.30 2.97
N ALA A 134 15.98 4.84 4.03
CA ALA A 134 16.67 4.08 5.06
C ALA A 134 16.65 4.82 6.40
N LYS A 135 16.94 4.12 7.49
CA LYS A 135 17.13 4.75 8.80
C LYS A 135 18.30 5.71 8.75
N SER A 136 18.14 6.91 9.35
CA SER A 136 19.23 7.86 9.47
C SER A 136 20.32 7.33 10.40
N ALA A 137 21.57 7.41 9.95
CA ALA A 137 22.76 7.13 10.74
C ALA A 137 23.58 8.40 10.98
N GLU A 138 23.00 9.56 10.71
CA GLU A 138 23.67 10.86 10.80
C GLU A 138 23.50 11.48 12.17
N GLY A 139 24.45 12.28 12.56
CA GLY A 139 24.47 13.04 13.80
C GLY A 139 25.60 12.70 14.74
N LYS A 140 25.88 13.59 15.69
CA LYS A 140 26.88 13.36 16.73
C LYS A 140 26.25 12.49 17.82
N PRO A 141 26.82 11.32 18.16
CA PRO A 141 26.30 10.50 19.25
C PRO A 141 26.35 11.23 20.59
N LEU A 142 25.28 11.11 21.36
CA LEU A 142 25.24 11.53 22.76
C LEU A 142 25.97 10.49 23.61
N GLU A 143 26.79 10.96 24.56
CA GLU A 143 27.52 10.10 25.48
C GLU A 143 26.73 9.94 26.77
N LEU A 144 26.26 8.72 27.04
CA LEU A 144 25.45 8.41 28.22
C LEU A 144 26.36 8.13 29.42
N GLU A 145 25.97 8.64 30.61
CA GLU A 145 26.68 8.42 31.86
C GLU A 145 26.21 7.12 32.55
N ALA A 146 27.14 6.26 32.92
CA ALA A 146 26.83 4.97 33.56
C ALA A 146 26.06 5.15 34.90
N GLU A 147 26.37 6.21 35.65
CA GLU A 147 25.70 6.49 36.93
C GLU A 147 24.20 6.83 36.80
N GLU A 148 23.73 7.24 35.61
CA GLU A 148 22.33 7.52 35.33
C GLU A 148 21.50 6.23 35.04
N VAL A 149 22.18 5.14 34.71
CA VAL A 149 21.58 3.86 34.34
C VAL A 149 21.54 2.91 35.54
N ALA A 150 20.42 2.28 35.79
CA ALA A 150 20.24 1.30 36.83
C ALA A 150 20.68 -0.11 36.39
N SER A 151 20.30 -0.47 35.17
CA SER A 151 20.68 -1.75 34.53
C SER A 151 20.80 -1.60 33.02
N LEU A 152 21.66 -2.44 32.47
CA LEU A 152 21.80 -2.64 31.04
C LEU A 152 21.62 -4.12 30.74
N GLU A 153 20.64 -4.43 29.89
CA GLU A 153 20.42 -5.78 29.38
C GLU A 153 20.84 -5.83 27.91
N VAL A 154 21.55 -6.90 27.55
CA VAL A 154 21.93 -7.16 26.14
C VAL A 154 21.00 -8.20 25.58
N LEU A 155 20.25 -7.82 24.55
CA LEU A 155 19.29 -8.66 23.88
C LEU A 155 19.86 -9.09 22.53
N LEU A 156 19.80 -10.40 22.26
CA LEU A 156 20.12 -10.96 20.96
C LEU A 156 18.80 -11.29 20.26
N PRO A 157 18.42 -10.53 19.22
CA PRO A 157 17.18 -10.78 18.49
C PRO A 157 17.14 -12.17 17.88
N GLU A 158 15.91 -12.66 17.64
CA GLU A 158 15.68 -13.92 16.96
C GLU A 158 16.40 -13.95 15.59
N VAL A 159 17.08 -15.06 15.33
CA VAL A 159 17.81 -15.27 14.10
C VAL A 159 16.92 -16.02 13.11
N LEU A 160 16.75 -15.47 11.91
CA LEU A 160 16.08 -16.16 10.83
C LEU A 160 16.84 -17.44 10.47
N ARG A 161 16.12 -18.52 10.26
CA ARG A 161 16.69 -19.84 9.94
C ARG A 161 16.38 -20.30 8.51
N HIS A 162 15.68 -19.50 7.74
CA HIS A 162 15.34 -19.79 6.35
C HIS A 162 16.15 -18.94 5.37
N GLY A 163 16.37 -19.47 4.17
CA GLY A 163 16.77 -18.67 3.02
C GLY A 163 15.57 -18.07 2.30
N ALA A 164 15.78 -17.40 1.18
CA ALA A 164 14.73 -16.97 0.27
C ALA A 164 15.05 -17.45 -1.14
N THR A 165 14.01 -17.69 -1.95
CA THR A 165 14.19 -17.97 -3.38
C THR A 165 13.30 -17.03 -4.18
N ILE A 166 13.90 -16.26 -5.06
CA ILE A 166 13.18 -15.43 -6.01
C ILE A 166 12.92 -16.28 -7.27
N LEU A 167 11.65 -16.42 -7.61
CA LEU A 167 11.19 -17.15 -8.79
C LEU A 167 10.52 -16.13 -9.73
N ASN A 168 11.08 -15.94 -10.92
CA ASN A 168 10.43 -15.16 -11.97
C ASN A 168 9.87 -16.08 -13.04
N ALA A 169 8.55 -16.11 -13.14
CA ALA A 169 7.78 -17.06 -13.96
C ALA A 169 7.49 -16.55 -15.37
N VAL A 170 8.30 -15.63 -15.91
CA VAL A 170 8.20 -15.20 -17.31
C VAL A 170 8.75 -16.30 -18.23
N ALA A 171 7.93 -16.78 -19.16
CA ALA A 171 8.25 -17.95 -20.00
C ALA A 171 9.54 -17.78 -20.83
N GLU A 172 9.78 -16.58 -21.37
CA GLU A 172 10.98 -16.32 -22.20
C GLU A 172 12.27 -16.20 -21.39
N LYS A 173 12.19 -15.77 -20.14
CA LYS A 173 13.34 -15.56 -19.26
C LYS A 173 13.02 -16.04 -17.85
N PRO A 174 12.77 -17.34 -17.65
CA PRO A 174 12.56 -17.86 -16.30
C PRO A 174 13.84 -17.68 -15.50
N LYS A 175 13.70 -17.19 -14.29
CA LYS A 175 14.83 -16.97 -13.39
C LYS A 175 14.50 -17.55 -12.03
N SER A 176 15.42 -18.29 -11.47
CA SER A 176 15.40 -18.70 -10.07
C SER A 176 16.71 -18.34 -9.42
N LYS A 177 16.64 -17.61 -8.31
CA LYS A 177 17.81 -17.22 -7.53
C LYS A 177 17.60 -17.49 -6.06
N SER A 178 18.44 -18.35 -5.49
CA SER A 178 18.42 -18.63 -4.06
C SER A 178 19.31 -17.67 -3.31
N LEU A 179 18.79 -17.12 -2.23
CA LEU A 179 19.43 -16.23 -1.29
C LEU A 179 19.59 -16.97 0.05
N THR A 180 20.77 -16.92 0.62
CA THR A 180 21.06 -17.61 1.88
C THR A 180 21.92 -16.75 2.79
N HIS A 181 22.02 -17.13 4.06
CA HIS A 181 22.89 -16.51 5.07
C HIS A 181 23.50 -17.59 5.99
N LYS A 182 24.45 -17.21 6.86
CA LYS A 182 25.24 -18.15 7.66
C LYS A 182 24.42 -19.05 8.62
N GLN A 183 23.25 -18.57 9.10
CA GLN A 183 22.40 -19.28 10.03
C GLN A 183 21.22 -20.01 9.36
N ALA A 184 21.10 -19.93 8.03
CA ALA A 184 20.05 -20.60 7.30
C ALA A 184 20.19 -22.13 7.39
N VAL A 185 19.08 -22.81 7.65
CA VAL A 185 18.99 -24.26 7.66
C VAL A 185 18.67 -24.75 6.26
N THR A 186 19.43 -25.72 5.77
CA THR A 186 19.23 -26.31 4.45
C THR A 186 17.81 -26.86 4.32
N GLY A 187 17.12 -26.50 3.24
CA GLY A 187 15.76 -26.95 2.95
C GLY A 187 14.65 -26.02 3.51
N LEU A 188 14.99 -25.05 4.38
CA LEU A 188 14.04 -24.04 4.83
C LEU A 188 14.18 -22.76 4.00
N ARG A 189 13.11 -22.35 3.31
CA ARG A 189 13.14 -21.17 2.47
C ARG A 189 11.76 -20.52 2.36
N GLN A 190 11.75 -19.24 2.03
CA GLN A 190 10.57 -18.50 1.60
C GLN A 190 10.68 -18.24 0.10
N ASP A 191 9.69 -18.70 -0.65
CA ASP A 191 9.65 -18.50 -2.09
C ASP A 191 8.87 -17.22 -2.42
N VAL A 192 9.46 -16.36 -3.24
CA VAL A 192 8.86 -15.12 -3.75
C VAL A 192 8.62 -15.30 -5.24
N LEU A 193 7.37 -15.42 -5.62
CA LEU A 193 6.98 -15.57 -7.02
C LEU A 193 6.74 -14.21 -7.67
N LEU A 194 7.47 -13.95 -8.74
CA LEU A 194 7.32 -12.79 -9.62
C LEU A 194 6.88 -13.23 -11.01
N CYS A 195 6.20 -12.34 -11.72
CA CYS A 195 5.88 -12.52 -13.14
C CYS A 195 6.07 -11.16 -13.83
N THR A 196 7.31 -10.81 -14.14
CA THR A 196 7.66 -9.53 -14.77
C THR A 196 8.74 -9.70 -15.83
N PRO A 197 8.60 -9.06 -17.00
CA PRO A 197 9.65 -9.05 -18.03
C PRO A 197 10.82 -8.11 -17.66
N LEU A 198 10.68 -7.27 -16.61
CA LEU A 198 11.62 -6.23 -16.23
C LEU A 198 12.68 -6.79 -15.27
N SER A 199 13.92 -6.80 -15.72
CA SER A 199 15.07 -7.33 -14.94
C SER A 199 15.40 -6.49 -13.72
N ASP A 200 15.20 -5.18 -13.79
CA ASP A 200 15.42 -4.23 -12.69
C ASP A 200 14.44 -4.45 -11.53
N VAL A 201 13.18 -4.79 -11.82
CA VAL A 201 12.18 -5.16 -10.79
C VAL A 201 12.59 -6.45 -10.07
N VAL A 202 13.09 -7.44 -10.83
CA VAL A 202 13.60 -8.69 -10.24
C VAL A 202 14.81 -8.42 -9.35
N GLN A 203 15.77 -7.60 -9.82
CA GLN A 203 16.97 -7.25 -9.05
C GLN A 203 16.61 -6.47 -7.78
N ALA A 204 15.73 -5.48 -7.87
CA ALA A 204 15.27 -4.72 -6.71
C ALA A 204 14.63 -5.64 -5.64
N ARG A 205 13.88 -6.66 -6.09
CA ARG A 205 13.31 -7.64 -5.16
C ARG A 205 14.37 -8.55 -4.54
N GLU A 206 15.37 -8.96 -5.31
CA GLU A 206 16.50 -9.73 -4.78
C GLU A 206 17.22 -8.96 -3.68
N ASP A 207 17.52 -7.67 -3.90
CA ASP A 207 18.18 -6.81 -2.94
C ASP A 207 17.36 -6.61 -1.66
N GLN A 208 16.03 -6.46 -1.81
CA GLN A 208 15.11 -6.37 -0.67
C GLN A 208 15.12 -7.63 0.19
N GLU A 209 15.01 -8.81 -0.43
CA GLU A 209 15.03 -10.08 0.31
C GLU A 209 16.39 -10.35 0.93
N GLN A 210 17.49 -10.00 0.25
CA GLN A 210 18.83 -10.10 0.83
C GLN A 210 18.97 -9.22 2.06
N ASN A 211 18.40 -8.01 2.06
CA ASN A 211 18.39 -7.13 3.23
C ASN A 211 17.54 -7.70 4.38
N ARG A 212 16.40 -8.32 4.08
CA ARG A 212 15.54 -8.98 5.08
C ARG A 212 16.24 -10.16 5.76
N LEU A 213 17.11 -10.87 5.02
CA LEU A 213 17.85 -12.02 5.54
C LEU A 213 19.09 -11.64 6.36
N LYS A 214 19.46 -10.36 6.42
CA LYS A 214 20.58 -9.93 7.27
C LYS A 214 20.29 -10.28 8.73
N ALA A 215 21.29 -10.87 9.38
CA ALA A 215 21.23 -11.13 10.81
C ALA A 215 21.12 -9.79 11.55
N ARG A 216 20.17 -9.68 12.45
CA ARG A 216 20.02 -8.52 13.32
C ARG A 216 21.18 -8.47 14.32
N GLY A 217 21.64 -7.27 14.58
CA GLY A 217 22.65 -7.04 15.59
C GLY A 217 22.08 -7.14 17.02
N MET A 218 22.95 -7.00 18.02
CA MET A 218 22.52 -6.92 19.41
C MET A 218 21.68 -5.66 19.65
N GLU A 219 20.71 -5.78 20.52
CA GLU A 219 19.94 -4.67 21.07
C GLU A 219 20.32 -4.49 22.54
N LEU A 220 20.15 -3.28 23.04
CA LEU A 220 20.31 -3.00 24.46
C LEU A 220 19.01 -2.48 25.03
N GLU A 221 18.68 -2.91 26.25
CA GLU A 221 17.63 -2.31 27.03
C GLU A 221 18.24 -1.66 28.26
N LEU A 222 18.05 -0.34 28.39
CA LEU A 222 18.52 0.46 29.50
C LEU A 222 17.34 0.78 30.42
N GLU A 223 17.48 0.45 31.72
CA GLU A 223 16.61 0.96 32.77
C GLU A 223 17.31 2.13 33.46
N TRP A 224 16.62 3.25 33.59
CA TRP A 224 17.20 4.47 34.11
C TRP A 224 17.00 4.60 35.61
N ARG A 225 18.06 4.93 36.33
CA ARG A 225 18.02 5.22 37.76
C ARG A 225 17.46 6.59 38.04
N ARG A 226 17.70 7.53 37.14
CA ARG A 226 17.21 8.91 37.15
C ARG A 226 16.96 9.39 35.75
N MET A 227 16.15 10.42 35.57
CA MET A 227 16.02 11.05 34.25
C MET A 227 17.37 11.51 33.75
N PRO A 228 17.76 11.17 32.49
CA PRO A 228 19.02 11.57 31.92
C PRO A 228 19.14 13.10 31.83
N ALA A 229 20.37 13.61 31.98
CA ALA A 229 20.62 15.03 31.86
C ALA A 229 20.37 15.59 30.47
N GLU A 230 20.65 14.79 29.44
CA GLU A 230 20.39 15.12 28.04
C GLU A 230 19.08 14.50 27.57
N ALA A 231 18.24 15.32 26.97
CA ALA A 231 17.01 14.83 26.31
C ALA A 231 17.37 14.19 24.98
N PHE A 232 16.81 13.02 24.72
CA PHE A 232 16.95 12.32 23.44
C PHE A 232 15.59 11.68 23.08
N SER A 233 15.44 11.38 21.79
CA SER A 233 14.23 10.79 21.23
C SER A 233 14.60 9.58 20.35
N PRO A 234 13.63 8.74 19.97
CA PRO A 234 13.86 7.71 18.97
C PRO A 234 14.54 8.28 17.71
N GLY A 235 15.53 7.57 17.20
CA GLY A 235 16.40 8.00 16.11
C GLY A 235 17.70 8.67 16.52
N ALA A 236 17.83 9.17 17.76
CA ALA A 236 19.09 9.76 18.26
C ALA A 236 20.20 8.71 18.37
N LEU A 237 21.42 9.10 18.05
CA LEU A 237 22.61 8.26 18.25
C LEU A 237 23.16 8.42 19.66
N VAL A 238 23.59 7.31 20.25
CA VAL A 238 24.14 7.26 21.61
C VAL A 238 25.38 6.37 21.67
N LYS A 239 26.27 6.68 22.62
CA LYS A 239 27.45 5.88 22.96
C LYS A 239 27.55 5.68 24.46
N LEU A 240 28.20 4.58 24.86
CA LEU A 240 28.45 4.22 26.25
C LEU A 240 29.99 4.16 26.50
N PRO A 241 30.70 5.31 26.48
CA PRO A 241 32.16 5.32 26.49
C PRO A 241 32.72 5.14 27.89
N PRO A 242 33.88 4.55 28.04
CA PRO A 242 34.57 4.40 29.33
C PRO A 242 34.81 5.72 30.06
N GLY A 243 35.00 6.84 29.33
CA GLY A 243 35.13 8.17 29.92
C GLY A 243 33.91 8.69 30.67
N LYS A 244 32.74 8.01 30.51
CA LYS A 244 31.47 8.27 31.19
C LYS A 244 31.13 7.19 32.24
N GLY A 245 32.14 6.46 32.72
CA GLY A 245 31.99 5.47 33.79
C GLY A 245 31.58 4.07 33.31
N TRP A 246 31.50 3.81 32.03
CA TRP A 246 31.23 2.47 31.51
C TRP A 246 32.51 1.59 31.55
N ASN A 247 32.32 0.32 31.90
CA ASN A 247 33.44 -0.62 31.89
C ASN A 247 33.88 -0.90 30.45
N PRO A 248 35.17 -0.75 30.10
CA PRO A 248 35.69 -1.04 28.76
C PRO A 248 35.47 -2.49 28.30
N ALA A 249 35.30 -3.43 29.24
CA ALA A 249 34.99 -4.83 28.94
C ALA A 249 33.50 -5.07 28.59
N SER A 250 32.65 -4.08 28.77
CA SER A 250 31.24 -4.18 28.37
C SER A 250 31.13 -4.35 26.84
N VAL A 251 30.31 -5.31 26.42
CA VAL A 251 30.02 -5.52 25.00
C VAL A 251 29.45 -4.29 24.32
N ALA A 252 28.76 -3.45 25.09
CA ALA A 252 28.11 -2.23 24.61
C ALA A 252 29.07 -1.01 24.52
N ALA A 253 30.30 -1.08 25.10
CA ALA A 253 31.18 0.08 25.16
C ALA A 253 31.90 0.39 23.84
N LYS A 254 31.88 -0.52 22.88
CA LYS A 254 32.64 -0.44 21.61
C LYS A 254 31.82 0.15 20.45
N ASP A 255 30.51 0.08 20.54
CA ASP A 255 29.63 0.38 19.41
C ASP A 255 28.90 1.71 19.58
N THR A 256 28.36 2.21 18.50
CA THR A 256 27.41 3.31 18.49
C THR A 256 26.01 2.73 18.28
N PHE A 257 25.08 3.21 19.07
CA PHE A 257 23.70 2.74 19.04
C PHE A 257 22.76 3.86 18.59
N ARG A 258 21.61 3.47 18.09
CA ARG A 258 20.46 4.35 17.80
C ARG A 258 19.35 4.05 18.81
N VAL A 259 18.73 5.09 19.33
CA VAL A 259 17.54 4.94 20.17
C VAL A 259 16.38 4.43 19.30
N ARG A 260 15.93 3.21 19.60
CA ARG A 260 14.81 2.57 18.91
C ARG A 260 13.47 2.99 19.52
N SER A 261 13.36 2.91 20.84
CA SER A 261 12.15 3.30 21.57
C SER A 261 12.49 3.84 22.95
N LEU A 262 11.59 4.66 23.47
CA LEU A 262 11.66 5.22 24.79
C LEU A 262 10.30 5.04 25.47
N SER A 263 10.30 4.48 26.68
CA SER A 263 9.12 4.33 27.53
C SER A 263 9.32 5.16 28.80
N LEU A 264 8.35 5.99 29.11
CA LEU A 264 8.33 6.79 30.34
C LEU A 264 7.00 6.52 31.05
N ARG A 265 7.09 6.12 32.30
CA ARG A 265 5.95 5.96 33.21
C ARG A 265 6.14 6.88 34.41
N GLY A 266 5.13 7.69 34.70
CA GLY A 266 5.10 8.56 35.85
C GLY A 266 3.91 8.26 36.73
N GLN A 267 4.11 8.26 38.03
CA GLN A 267 3.06 8.04 39.03
C GLN A 267 3.23 9.03 40.18
N ALA A 268 2.16 9.68 40.63
CA ALA A 268 2.16 10.41 41.86
C ALA A 268 2.39 9.46 43.06
N LEU A 269 3.19 9.85 44.02
CA LEU A 269 3.47 9.04 45.23
C LEU A 269 2.24 8.93 46.11
N ASP A 270 1.39 9.92 46.09
CA ASP A 270 0.09 9.93 46.77
C ASP A 270 -1.02 10.14 45.75
N SER A 271 -2.02 9.27 45.75
CA SER A 271 -3.19 9.36 44.89
C SER A 271 -4.40 10.04 45.56
N ASN A 272 -4.26 10.46 46.84
CA ASN A 272 -5.30 11.16 47.54
C ASN A 272 -5.33 12.64 47.09
N PRO A 273 -6.44 13.12 46.50
CA PRO A 273 -6.55 14.51 46.07
C PRO A 273 -6.41 15.53 47.21
N ASP A 274 -6.78 15.17 48.42
CA ASP A 274 -6.68 16.03 49.58
C ASP A 274 -5.22 16.19 50.06
N ALA A 275 -4.42 15.11 49.94
CA ALA A 275 -2.99 15.16 50.26
C ALA A 275 -2.21 16.08 49.31
N GLU A 276 -2.55 16.09 48.02
CA GLU A 276 -1.95 17.02 47.05
C GLU A 276 -2.26 18.48 47.35
N ARG A 277 -3.44 18.77 47.91
CA ARG A 277 -3.87 20.12 48.29
C ARG A 277 -3.14 20.64 49.54
N GLU A 278 -2.80 19.76 50.47
CA GLU A 278 -2.14 20.09 51.72
C GLU A 278 -0.61 20.04 51.63
N ALA A 279 -0.06 19.29 50.66
CA ALA A 279 1.38 19.14 50.48
C ALA A 279 1.97 20.31 49.67
N PRO A 280 3.01 20.98 50.19
CA PRO A 280 3.70 22.06 49.45
C PRO A 280 4.46 21.55 48.23
N HIS A 281 4.66 20.24 48.12
CA HIS A 281 5.33 19.57 46.99
C HIS A 281 4.73 18.19 46.78
N SER A 282 4.20 17.94 45.56
CA SER A 282 3.82 16.61 45.13
C SER A 282 5.05 15.83 44.71
N GLY A 283 5.20 14.63 45.24
CA GLY A 283 6.24 13.69 44.85
C GLY A 283 5.77 12.80 43.69
N PHE A 284 6.66 12.54 42.74
CA PHE A 284 6.41 11.64 41.63
C PHE A 284 7.49 10.55 41.54
N GLN A 285 7.09 9.34 41.28
CA GLN A 285 7.99 8.27 40.86
C GLN A 285 7.96 8.21 39.35
N CYS A 286 9.12 8.30 38.72
CA CYS A 286 9.27 8.13 37.29
C CYS A 286 10.14 6.91 36.97
N GLN A 287 9.69 6.07 36.07
CA GLN A 287 10.45 4.95 35.48
C GLN A 287 10.64 5.22 33.99
N MET A 288 11.87 5.11 33.54
CA MET A 288 12.20 5.29 32.15
C MET A 288 12.99 4.06 31.67
N SER A 289 12.59 3.52 30.52
CA SER A 289 13.38 2.51 29.82
C SER A 289 13.61 2.93 28.37
N THR A 290 14.74 2.49 27.80
CA THR A 290 15.15 2.85 26.46
C THR A 290 15.70 1.61 25.76
N ARG A 291 15.17 1.29 24.58
CA ARG A 291 15.74 0.27 23.71
C ARG A 291 16.64 0.92 22.68
N LEU A 292 17.80 0.32 22.51
CA LEU A 292 18.82 0.75 21.57
C LEU A 292 19.09 -0.39 20.57
N GLU A 293 19.37 -0.02 19.34
CA GLU A 293 19.84 -0.92 18.27
C GLU A 293 21.18 -0.44 17.75
N LEU A 294 21.97 -1.29 17.10
CA LEU A 294 23.19 -0.84 16.46
C LEU A 294 22.91 0.28 15.43
N GLN A 295 23.84 1.21 15.28
CA GLN A 295 23.69 2.36 14.37
C GLN A 295 23.39 1.94 12.92
N ASP A 296 24.02 0.85 12.47
CA ASP A 296 23.90 0.29 11.12
C ASP A 296 22.77 -0.74 10.96
N GLU A 297 21.98 -0.97 12.04
CA GLU A 297 20.86 -1.92 11.98
C GLU A 297 19.82 -1.46 10.95
N ALA A 298 19.65 -2.30 9.92
CA ALA A 298 18.74 -2.04 8.83
C ALA A 298 17.29 -2.49 9.11
N TRP A 299 17.10 -3.42 10.06
CA TRP A 299 15.77 -3.93 10.41
C TRP A 299 14.83 -2.83 10.88
N ILE A 300 13.67 -2.75 10.27
CA ILE A 300 12.63 -1.76 10.61
C ILE A 300 11.50 -2.49 11.33
N ASP A 301 11.27 -2.11 12.59
CA ASP A 301 10.13 -2.57 13.35
C ASP A 301 8.91 -1.72 13.02
N ARG A 302 7.92 -2.34 12.38
CA ARG A 302 6.70 -1.64 11.98
C ARG A 302 5.54 -2.04 12.88
N PRO A 303 4.63 -1.11 13.18
CA PRO A 303 3.35 -1.46 13.78
C PRO A 303 2.62 -2.47 12.89
N ALA A 304 1.83 -3.34 13.50
CA ALA A 304 0.95 -4.23 12.75
C ALA A 304 -0.02 -3.41 11.89
N TYR A 305 -0.21 -3.86 10.65
CA TYR A 305 -1.08 -3.23 9.66
C TYR A 305 -1.86 -4.28 8.88
N THR A 306 -2.97 -3.85 8.29
CA THR A 306 -3.75 -4.66 7.37
C THR A 306 -3.34 -4.31 5.94
N ALA A 307 -2.95 -5.30 5.15
CA ALA A 307 -2.62 -5.06 3.75
C ALA A 307 -3.88 -4.68 2.95
N PRO A 308 -3.78 -3.74 1.99
CA PRO A 308 -4.89 -3.43 1.09
C PRO A 308 -5.30 -4.66 0.28
N SER A 309 -6.58 -4.81 0.03
CA SER A 309 -7.13 -5.91 -0.75
C SER A 309 -7.31 -5.50 -2.21
N TYR A 310 -6.57 -6.12 -3.11
CA TYR A 310 -6.64 -5.95 -4.56
C TYR A 310 -6.94 -7.29 -5.26
N PRO A 311 -7.50 -7.29 -6.48
CA PRO A 311 -8.00 -6.14 -7.24
C PRO A 311 -9.38 -5.66 -6.77
N ARG A 312 -9.69 -4.39 -7.08
CA ARG A 312 -11.05 -3.84 -7.04
C ARG A 312 -11.64 -3.83 -8.44
N HIS A 313 -12.94 -4.01 -8.53
CA HIS A 313 -13.62 -4.07 -9.81
C HIS A 313 -14.50 -2.84 -10.01
N VAL A 314 -14.32 -2.17 -11.14
CA VAL A 314 -15.08 -0.98 -11.53
C VAL A 314 -15.54 -1.11 -12.97
N GLU A 315 -16.58 -0.38 -13.34
CA GLU A 315 -17.02 -0.28 -14.72
C GLU A 315 -16.23 0.79 -15.47
N GLY A 316 -15.92 0.53 -16.71
CA GLY A 316 -15.29 1.47 -17.62
C GLY A 316 -15.85 1.34 -19.02
N VAL A 317 -15.52 2.30 -19.88
CA VAL A 317 -15.91 2.34 -21.28
C VAL A 317 -14.65 2.36 -22.14
N LEU A 318 -14.59 1.45 -23.11
CA LEU A 318 -13.49 1.38 -24.06
C LEU A 318 -13.46 2.62 -24.95
N VAL A 319 -12.26 3.16 -25.14
CA VAL A 319 -12.02 4.28 -26.03
C VAL A 319 -11.00 3.93 -27.10
N SER A 320 -11.15 4.55 -28.28
CA SER A 320 -10.23 4.42 -29.40
C SER A 320 -10.29 5.69 -30.23
N GLU A 321 -9.16 6.13 -30.75
CA GLU A 321 -9.05 7.24 -31.69
C GLU A 321 -9.35 6.79 -33.14
N ALA A 322 -9.41 5.49 -33.40
CA ALA A 322 -9.66 4.95 -34.71
C ALA A 322 -11.13 5.10 -35.13
N GLY A 323 -11.37 5.57 -36.35
CA GLY A 323 -12.69 5.75 -36.96
C GLY A 323 -13.54 6.85 -36.31
N ASP A 324 -14.75 7.04 -36.83
CA ASP A 324 -15.70 8.04 -36.35
C ASP A 324 -16.28 7.65 -34.98
N GLU A 325 -16.89 8.59 -34.28
CA GLU A 325 -17.42 8.41 -32.92
C GLU A 325 -18.38 7.21 -32.79
N LYS A 326 -19.22 7.01 -33.80
CA LYS A 326 -20.23 5.92 -33.85
C LYS A 326 -19.70 4.58 -34.37
N HIS A 327 -18.44 4.54 -34.83
CA HIS A 327 -17.86 3.31 -35.35
C HIS A 327 -17.40 2.43 -34.19
N GLU A 328 -17.76 1.18 -34.22
CA GLU A 328 -17.25 0.15 -33.31
C GLU A 328 -15.87 -0.33 -33.79
N THR A 329 -14.90 0.58 -33.73
CA THR A 329 -13.50 0.28 -34.04
C THR A 329 -12.74 -0.06 -32.79
N TRP A 330 -11.52 -0.53 -32.95
CA TRP A 330 -10.63 -0.85 -31.84
C TRP A 330 -9.22 -0.36 -32.15
N GLN A 331 -8.45 -0.15 -31.10
CA GLN A 331 -7.04 0.20 -31.20
C GLN A 331 -6.28 -0.45 -30.05
N VAL A 332 -5.12 -1.00 -30.39
CA VAL A 332 -4.19 -1.61 -29.44
C VAL A 332 -3.01 -0.66 -29.27
N TYR A 333 -2.64 -0.42 -28.04
CA TYR A 333 -1.49 0.38 -27.64
C TYR A 333 -0.45 -0.54 -27.04
N SER A 334 0.81 -0.37 -27.38
CA SER A 334 1.92 -1.11 -26.78
C SER A 334 2.56 -0.29 -25.67
N GLU A 335 2.70 -0.89 -24.51
CA GLU A 335 3.44 -0.26 -23.41
C GLU A 335 4.96 -0.37 -23.70
N GLU A 336 5.67 0.76 -23.69
CA GLU A 336 7.08 0.81 -24.07
C GLU A 336 7.99 -0.12 -23.25
N LYS A 337 7.74 -0.24 -21.94
CA LYS A 337 8.61 -1.02 -21.04
C LYS A 337 8.35 -2.52 -21.07
N THR A 338 7.11 -2.92 -21.18
CA THR A 338 6.70 -4.32 -21.07
C THR A 338 6.38 -4.97 -22.41
N SER A 339 6.20 -4.16 -23.46
CA SER A 339 5.67 -4.56 -24.78
C SER A 339 4.29 -5.24 -24.69
N LEU A 340 3.57 -5.03 -23.60
CA LEU A 340 2.21 -5.52 -23.43
C LEU A 340 1.24 -4.73 -24.30
N GLU A 341 0.40 -5.46 -25.02
CA GLU A 341 -0.71 -4.88 -25.77
C GLU A 341 -1.85 -4.52 -24.81
N CYS A 342 -2.27 -3.25 -24.84
CA CYS A 342 -3.28 -2.69 -23.97
C CYS A 342 -4.37 -1.98 -24.77
N TYR A 343 -5.55 -1.91 -24.20
CA TYR A 343 -6.62 -1.03 -24.62
C TYR A 343 -6.72 0.16 -23.68
N HIS A 344 -7.24 1.26 -24.16
CA HIS A 344 -7.57 2.41 -23.32
C HIS A 344 -9.00 2.29 -22.80
N VAL A 345 -9.17 2.44 -21.50
CA VAL A 345 -10.46 2.38 -20.82
C VAL A 345 -10.67 3.67 -20.04
N LYS A 346 -11.76 4.34 -20.34
CA LYS A 346 -12.23 5.51 -19.62
C LYS A 346 -13.01 5.07 -18.38
N LEU A 347 -12.71 5.67 -17.23
CA LEU A 347 -13.33 5.38 -15.95
C LEU A 347 -14.21 6.56 -15.50
N PRO A 348 -15.53 6.53 -15.75
CA PRO A 348 -16.40 7.66 -15.47
C PRO A 348 -16.46 8.09 -14.01
N ILE A 349 -16.27 7.15 -13.08
CA ILE A 349 -16.30 7.43 -11.64
C ILE A 349 -15.16 8.38 -11.18
N TRP A 350 -14.09 8.51 -11.97
CA TRP A 350 -12.98 9.42 -11.73
C TRP A 350 -12.80 10.39 -12.90
N ASP A 351 -13.84 11.18 -13.16
CA ASP A 351 -13.82 12.27 -14.15
C ASP A 351 -13.28 11.86 -15.53
N ASP A 352 -13.69 10.67 -15.99
CA ASP A 352 -13.29 10.12 -17.28
C ASP A 352 -11.78 9.89 -17.47
N GLN A 353 -11.03 9.70 -16.37
CA GLN A 353 -9.63 9.33 -16.49
C GLN A 353 -9.46 8.04 -17.31
N VAL A 354 -8.44 8.04 -18.15
CA VAL A 354 -8.14 6.93 -19.06
C VAL A 354 -6.99 6.10 -18.50
N VAL A 355 -7.18 4.80 -18.42
CA VAL A 355 -6.18 3.82 -17.99
C VAL A 355 -5.86 2.85 -19.12
N SER A 356 -4.60 2.42 -19.20
CA SER A 356 -4.17 1.33 -20.09
C SER A 356 -4.44 -0.02 -19.43
N ALA A 357 -5.20 -0.88 -20.08
CA ALA A 357 -5.58 -2.17 -19.55
C ALA A 357 -5.45 -3.27 -20.60
N PRO A 358 -4.65 -4.32 -20.38
CA PRO A 358 -4.60 -5.48 -21.26
C PRO A 358 -5.92 -6.25 -21.17
N PHE A 359 -6.26 -6.89 -22.27
CA PHE A 359 -7.40 -7.79 -22.40
C PHE A 359 -6.99 -9.11 -23.04
N ASN A 360 -7.17 -10.17 -22.30
CA ASN A 360 -6.99 -11.53 -22.83
C ASN A 360 -8.37 -12.20 -22.88
N PRO A 361 -8.98 -12.31 -24.06
CA PRO A 361 -10.23 -13.04 -24.21
C PRO A 361 -10.03 -14.52 -23.89
N ASN A 362 -10.87 -15.08 -23.03
CA ASN A 362 -10.79 -16.48 -22.60
C ASN A 362 -11.31 -17.49 -23.65
N LEU A 363 -11.55 -17.04 -24.88
CA LEU A 363 -12.12 -17.86 -25.95
C LEU A 363 -11.00 -18.33 -26.88
N LEU A 364 -10.48 -19.55 -26.62
CA LEU A 364 -9.56 -20.29 -27.50
C LEU A 364 -8.50 -19.36 -28.14
N PRO A 365 -7.58 -18.78 -27.34
CA PRO A 365 -6.54 -17.91 -27.88
C PRO A 365 -5.77 -18.62 -28.96
N GLY A 366 -5.52 -17.92 -30.07
CA GLY A 366 -4.88 -18.48 -31.24
C GLY A 366 -5.83 -19.04 -32.32
N HIS A 367 -7.12 -19.21 -32.02
CA HIS A 367 -8.12 -19.65 -33.00
C HIS A 367 -9.16 -18.60 -33.34
N PHE A 368 -9.51 -17.73 -32.35
CA PHE A 368 -10.45 -16.63 -32.52
C PHE A 368 -9.82 -15.34 -32.08
N TYR A 369 -9.95 -14.30 -32.87
CA TYR A 369 -9.53 -12.95 -32.52
C TYR A 369 -10.74 -12.03 -32.44
N PHE A 370 -11.09 -11.65 -31.22
CA PHE A 370 -12.16 -10.72 -30.92
C PHE A 370 -11.58 -9.53 -30.14
N PRO A 371 -11.32 -8.41 -30.82
CA PRO A 371 -10.81 -7.22 -30.15
C PRO A 371 -11.85 -6.57 -29.26
N ALA A 372 -11.39 -5.77 -28.32
CA ALA A 372 -12.24 -4.95 -27.48
C ALA A 372 -12.59 -3.65 -28.23
N TYR A 373 -13.84 -3.53 -28.65
CA TYR A 373 -14.33 -2.39 -29.43
C TYR A 373 -14.61 -1.17 -28.54
N LYS A 374 -14.40 0.04 -29.08
CA LYS A 374 -14.76 1.26 -28.39
C LYS A 374 -16.25 1.35 -28.12
N ASN A 375 -16.64 2.16 -27.15
CA ASN A 375 -18.00 2.38 -26.64
C ASN A 375 -18.59 1.18 -25.90
N GLU A 376 -17.91 0.03 -25.83
CA GLU A 376 -18.36 -1.09 -25.02
C GLU A 376 -18.04 -0.90 -23.55
N ARG A 377 -18.98 -1.28 -22.67
CA ARG A 377 -18.80 -1.29 -21.23
C ARG A 377 -18.06 -2.54 -20.81
N VAL A 378 -17.06 -2.33 -19.97
CA VAL A 378 -16.21 -3.41 -19.48
C VAL A 378 -16.08 -3.37 -17.96
N LEU A 379 -15.88 -4.54 -17.38
CA LEU A 379 -15.45 -4.67 -15.98
C LEU A 379 -13.92 -4.64 -15.95
N VAL A 380 -13.39 -3.64 -15.24
CA VAL A 380 -11.95 -3.44 -15.06
C VAL A 380 -11.55 -3.87 -13.66
N ALA A 381 -10.53 -4.70 -13.56
CA ALA A 381 -9.86 -5.02 -12.30
C ALA A 381 -8.69 -4.05 -12.10
N LEU A 382 -8.72 -3.30 -11.01
CA LEU A 382 -7.69 -2.35 -10.60
C LEU A 382 -6.87 -2.91 -9.45
N ASP A 383 -5.58 -3.10 -9.70
CA ASP A 383 -4.55 -3.31 -8.68
C ASP A 383 -3.90 -1.96 -8.33
N PHE A 384 -2.99 -1.93 -7.36
CA PHE A 384 -2.33 -0.68 -6.95
C PHE A 384 -1.68 0.09 -8.12
N GLN A 385 -1.04 -0.62 -9.06
CA GLN A 385 -0.32 -0.02 -10.18
C GLN A 385 -0.69 -0.62 -11.55
N GLN A 386 -1.74 -1.42 -11.62
CA GLN A 386 -2.12 -2.12 -12.84
C GLN A 386 -3.64 -2.15 -12.99
N ALA A 387 -4.09 -2.08 -14.23
CA ALA A 387 -5.47 -2.31 -14.62
C ALA A 387 -5.55 -3.50 -15.59
N ARG A 388 -6.66 -4.22 -15.59
CA ARG A 388 -6.93 -5.31 -16.55
C ARG A 388 -8.41 -5.34 -16.89
N ILE A 389 -8.74 -5.52 -18.14
CA ILE A 389 -10.12 -5.80 -18.55
C ILE A 389 -10.43 -7.26 -18.21
N LYS A 390 -11.50 -7.48 -17.45
CA LYS A 390 -11.96 -8.82 -17.07
C LYS A 390 -12.98 -9.40 -18.03
N ARG A 391 -13.96 -8.60 -18.41
CA ARG A 391 -15.05 -9.02 -19.30
C ARG A 391 -15.81 -7.82 -19.82
N PHE A 392 -16.56 -8.05 -20.91
CA PHE A 392 -17.61 -7.14 -21.35
C PHE A 392 -18.82 -7.24 -20.42
N LEU A 393 -19.51 -6.13 -20.23
CA LEU A 393 -20.73 -6.04 -19.43
C LEU A 393 -21.99 -6.06 -20.30
N ASP A 394 -21.89 -5.58 -21.51
CA ASP A 394 -22.99 -5.52 -22.46
C ASP A 394 -22.72 -6.39 -23.70
N TRP A 395 -23.77 -6.66 -24.46
CA TRP A 395 -23.70 -7.23 -25.78
C TRP A 395 -23.59 -6.12 -26.81
N ARG A 396 -22.79 -6.31 -27.84
CA ARG A 396 -22.78 -5.40 -28.97
C ARG A 396 -24.18 -5.26 -29.56
N ALA A 397 -24.51 -4.05 -30.04
CA ALA A 397 -25.76 -3.80 -30.72
C ALA A 397 -25.95 -4.79 -31.89
N GLY A 398 -27.08 -5.47 -31.94
CA GLY A 398 -27.39 -6.48 -32.95
C GLY A 398 -26.72 -7.85 -32.74
N ALA A 399 -25.88 -8.06 -31.75
CA ALA A 399 -25.26 -9.37 -31.50
C ALA A 399 -26.24 -10.37 -30.85
N ARG A 400 -27.24 -9.89 -30.13
CA ARG A 400 -28.23 -10.74 -29.47
C ARG A 400 -29.44 -10.95 -30.36
N LEU A 401 -29.73 -12.19 -30.65
CA LEU A 401 -30.94 -12.56 -31.34
C LEU A 401 -32.17 -12.59 -30.41
N PRO A 402 -33.39 -12.40 -30.93
CA PRO A 402 -34.63 -12.62 -30.18
C PRO A 402 -34.70 -14.05 -29.62
N GLN A 403 -35.24 -14.19 -28.41
CA GLN A 403 -35.31 -15.50 -27.74
C GLN A 403 -36.11 -16.52 -28.56
N GLU A 404 -37.12 -16.07 -29.27
CA GLU A 404 -38.01 -16.91 -30.07
C GLU A 404 -37.28 -17.61 -31.20
N SER A 405 -36.19 -17.02 -31.69
CA SER A 405 -35.38 -17.64 -32.77
C SER A 405 -34.52 -18.81 -32.29
N GLN A 406 -34.35 -18.95 -30.96
CA GLN A 406 -33.47 -19.96 -30.34
C GLN A 406 -32.10 -20.06 -31.01
N GLY A 407 -31.65 -18.95 -31.59
CA GLY A 407 -30.50 -18.90 -32.47
C GLY A 407 -29.22 -18.47 -31.77
N VAL A 408 -28.12 -18.71 -32.43
CA VAL A 408 -26.78 -18.20 -32.09
C VAL A 408 -26.23 -17.38 -33.26
N GLN A 409 -25.49 -16.32 -32.96
CA GLN A 409 -24.96 -15.42 -33.99
C GLN A 409 -23.53 -14.99 -33.67
N LEU A 410 -22.72 -14.91 -34.73
CA LEU A 410 -21.44 -14.21 -34.75
C LEU A 410 -21.60 -12.93 -35.56
N LEU A 411 -21.40 -11.77 -34.93
CA LEU A 411 -21.47 -10.45 -35.54
C LEU A 411 -20.06 -9.89 -35.76
N MET A 412 -19.76 -9.44 -36.95
CA MET A 412 -18.48 -8.84 -37.35
C MET A 412 -18.75 -7.56 -38.13
N GLY A 413 -18.02 -6.48 -37.84
CA GLY A 413 -18.15 -5.23 -38.59
C GLY A 413 -18.04 -3.99 -37.72
N LYS A 414 -18.05 -2.81 -38.35
CA LYS A 414 -17.87 -1.50 -37.70
C LYS A 414 -19.17 -0.83 -37.25
N THR A 415 -20.25 -1.12 -37.98
CA THR A 415 -21.58 -0.56 -37.70
C THR A 415 -22.65 -1.61 -37.95
N PRO A 416 -23.85 -1.46 -37.40
CA PRO A 416 -24.97 -2.37 -37.71
C PRO A 416 -25.32 -2.44 -39.21
N THR A 417 -25.02 -1.39 -39.96
CA THR A 417 -25.31 -1.31 -41.40
C THR A 417 -24.11 -1.65 -42.27
N SER A 418 -22.94 -1.92 -41.70
CA SER A 418 -21.73 -2.30 -42.42
C SER A 418 -21.00 -3.41 -41.68
N GLY A 419 -21.32 -4.65 -42.00
CA GLY A 419 -20.79 -5.83 -41.32
C GLY A 419 -21.15 -7.15 -41.99
N ALA A 420 -20.78 -8.22 -41.30
CA ALA A 420 -21.16 -9.58 -41.68
C ALA A 420 -21.66 -10.36 -40.47
N THR A 421 -22.58 -11.26 -40.66
CA THR A 421 -23.09 -12.15 -39.64
C THR A 421 -23.04 -13.60 -40.09
N LEU A 422 -22.70 -14.48 -39.16
CA LEU A 422 -22.92 -15.90 -39.25
C LEU A 422 -23.95 -16.27 -38.19
N GLN A 423 -25.13 -16.72 -38.61
CA GLN A 423 -26.26 -16.97 -37.75
C GLN A 423 -26.80 -18.39 -37.96
N GLN A 424 -27.08 -19.06 -36.86
CA GLN A 424 -27.92 -20.25 -36.87
C GLN A 424 -29.18 -19.93 -36.06
N SER A 425 -30.35 -20.24 -36.65
CA SER A 425 -31.64 -20.06 -36.03
C SER A 425 -32.58 -21.22 -36.40
N TYR A 426 -33.78 -21.20 -35.88
CA TYR A 426 -34.81 -22.21 -36.20
C TYR A 426 -36.00 -21.53 -36.82
N GLU A 427 -36.55 -22.12 -37.86
CA GLU A 427 -37.80 -21.78 -38.51
C GLU A 427 -38.66 -23.05 -38.57
N ASP A 428 -39.84 -23.02 -37.98
CA ASP A 428 -40.74 -24.19 -37.88
C ASP A 428 -40.00 -25.43 -37.30
N ASP A 429 -39.23 -25.24 -36.24
CA ASP A 429 -38.35 -26.21 -35.55
C ASP A 429 -37.25 -26.81 -36.43
N LYS A 430 -36.96 -26.24 -37.60
CA LYS A 430 -35.92 -26.67 -38.49
C LYS A 430 -34.73 -25.73 -38.48
N PRO A 431 -33.48 -26.24 -38.43
CA PRO A 431 -32.28 -25.42 -38.40
C PRO A 431 -32.09 -24.65 -39.70
N VAL A 432 -31.77 -23.35 -39.58
CA VAL A 432 -31.39 -22.47 -40.70
C VAL A 432 -30.03 -21.86 -40.42
N LEU A 433 -29.10 -22.02 -41.36
CA LEU A 433 -27.81 -21.35 -41.34
C LEU A 433 -27.85 -20.17 -42.31
N LEU A 434 -27.47 -18.98 -41.80
CA LEU A 434 -27.42 -17.73 -42.54
C LEU A 434 -26.02 -17.14 -42.48
N LEU A 435 -25.41 -16.91 -43.66
CA LEU A 435 -24.25 -16.05 -43.79
C LEU A 435 -24.68 -14.79 -44.53
N GLN A 436 -24.58 -13.63 -43.88
CA GLN A 436 -25.02 -12.36 -44.44
C GLN A 436 -23.89 -11.33 -44.38
N ARG A 437 -23.69 -10.60 -45.47
CA ARG A 437 -22.89 -9.38 -45.54
C ARG A 437 -23.82 -8.22 -45.82
N THR A 438 -23.64 -7.12 -45.08
CA THR A 438 -24.39 -5.89 -45.30
C THR A 438 -23.41 -4.72 -45.43
N ASN A 439 -23.65 -3.84 -46.39
CA ASN A 439 -22.95 -2.58 -46.52
C ASN A 439 -23.98 -1.53 -46.97
N GLU A 440 -24.42 -0.72 -45.99
CA GLU A 440 -25.56 0.19 -46.16
C GLU A 440 -26.80 -0.52 -46.66
N LYS A 441 -27.13 -0.38 -47.96
CA LYS A 441 -28.31 -0.99 -48.60
C LYS A 441 -27.98 -2.26 -49.35
N ASP A 442 -26.68 -2.50 -49.62
CA ASP A 442 -26.22 -3.68 -50.30
C ASP A 442 -26.18 -4.90 -49.39
N THR A 443 -26.76 -5.97 -49.80
CA THR A 443 -26.75 -7.22 -49.05
C THR A 443 -26.35 -8.41 -49.88
N GLY A 444 -25.48 -9.26 -49.32
CA GLY A 444 -25.18 -10.61 -49.86
C GLY A 444 -25.60 -11.62 -48.80
N VAL A 445 -26.36 -12.62 -49.24
CA VAL A 445 -26.92 -13.62 -48.32
C VAL A 445 -26.69 -15.02 -48.90
N ILE A 446 -26.17 -15.92 -48.06
CA ILE A 446 -26.20 -17.37 -48.28
C ILE A 446 -27.04 -17.98 -47.17
N ARG A 447 -28.12 -18.66 -47.52
CA ARG A 447 -29.04 -19.29 -46.59
C ARG A 447 -29.19 -20.77 -46.91
N LEU A 448 -28.94 -21.58 -45.93
CA LEU A 448 -29.13 -23.03 -45.96
C LEU A 448 -30.31 -23.38 -45.04
N ARG A 449 -31.25 -24.10 -45.56
CA ARG A 449 -32.37 -24.71 -44.83
C ARG A 449 -32.71 -26.06 -45.41
N GLU A 450 -33.54 -26.83 -44.75
CA GLU A 450 -33.98 -28.15 -45.24
C GLU A 450 -34.39 -28.08 -46.69
N GLY A 451 -33.76 -28.90 -47.51
CA GLY A 451 -34.10 -29.04 -48.96
C GLY A 451 -33.76 -27.81 -49.82
N SER A 452 -33.10 -26.75 -49.33
CA SER A 452 -32.77 -25.60 -50.17
C SER A 452 -31.49 -24.88 -49.78
N LEU A 453 -30.76 -24.43 -50.81
CA LEU A 453 -29.68 -23.47 -50.75
C LEU A 453 -30.11 -22.21 -51.52
N ARG A 454 -30.12 -21.06 -50.87
CA ARG A 454 -30.41 -19.76 -51.51
C ARG A 454 -29.17 -18.87 -51.44
N ILE A 455 -28.74 -18.35 -52.59
CA ILE A 455 -27.73 -17.31 -52.72
C ILE A 455 -28.43 -16.08 -53.30
N GLN A 456 -28.33 -14.96 -52.61
CA GLN A 456 -28.98 -13.70 -53.02
C GLN A 456 -27.98 -12.55 -52.87
N VAL A 457 -27.90 -11.72 -53.89
CA VAL A 457 -27.20 -10.44 -53.86
C VAL A 457 -28.24 -9.38 -54.20
N LYS A 458 -28.29 -8.36 -53.37
CA LYS A 458 -29.08 -7.14 -53.61
C LYS A 458 -28.09 -5.97 -53.63
N GLU A 459 -27.98 -5.30 -54.73
CA GLU A 459 -27.26 -4.05 -54.89
C GLU A 459 -28.26 -2.96 -55.18
N GLU A 460 -28.23 -1.86 -54.49
CA GLU A 460 -29.00 -0.67 -54.82
C GLU A 460 -28.12 0.17 -55.75
N LYS A 461 -28.53 0.23 -57.04
CA LYS A 461 -27.86 1.13 -57.99
C LYS A 461 -28.32 2.57 -57.64
N ASP A 462 -27.34 3.48 -57.48
CA ASP A 462 -27.54 4.93 -57.39
C ASP A 462 -28.34 5.46 -58.55
#